data_ff39e52b8ea7a9774b7974ebdcbfef93
#
_entry.id   ff39e52b8ea7a9774b7974ebdcbfef93
#
_cell.length_a   1.000
_cell.length_b   1.000
_cell.length_c   1.000
_cell.angle_alpha   90.00
_cell.angle_beta   90.00
_cell.angle_gamma   90.00
#
_symmetry.space_group_name_H-M   'P 1'
#
loop_
_entity.id
_entity.type
_entity.pdbx_description
1 polymer ?
#
loop_
_entity_poly.entity_id
_entity_poly.type
_entity_poly.pdbx_seq_one_letter_code
_entity_poly.pdbx_strand_id
1 'polypeptide(L)'
;MTASGGLRTYVWALATLAVGVLVGVAGFTFSYAKGYSYMVDDPNACVNCHVMRDQFNSWQVSAHRSVTCNDCHVPHDLVGKYVTKAEHGVRHSWVFTLGDPQVIQIKPGSLEIVQENCIRCHEAKVSPMLQLPSGHESLDRCTRCHRGIAHGF
;
A
#
# COMPACT_ATOMS: atom_id res chain seq x y z
N MET A 1 16.83 9.65 54.99
CA MET A 1 16.57 9.84 53.51
C MET A 1 16.63 8.47 52.87
N THR A 2 15.50 7.95 52.41
CA THR A 2 15.35 6.52 52.11
C THR A 2 15.93 6.18 50.73
N ALA A 3 16.76 5.15 50.67
CA ALA A 3 17.40 4.64 49.44
C ALA A 3 16.37 4.32 48.32
N SER A 4 15.11 4.07 48.67
CA SER A 4 14.00 3.83 47.76
C SER A 4 13.62 5.04 46.87
N GLY A 5 13.82 6.27 47.33
CA GLY A 5 13.55 7.48 46.56
C GLY A 5 14.53 7.64 45.38
N GLY A 6 15.83 7.36 45.62
CA GLY A 6 16.85 7.43 44.57
C GLY A 6 16.63 6.43 43.45
N LEU A 7 16.38 5.17 43.75
CA LEU A 7 16.13 4.12 42.74
C LEU A 7 14.93 4.45 41.86
N ARG A 8 13.84 4.90 42.46
CA ARG A 8 12.64 5.30 41.74
C ARG A 8 12.90 6.44 40.74
N THR A 9 13.68 7.45 41.16
CA THR A 9 14.08 8.57 40.30
C THR A 9 14.91 8.09 39.11
N TYR A 10 15.88 7.20 39.30
CA TYR A 10 16.68 6.62 38.22
C TYR A 10 15.83 5.80 37.25
N VAL A 11 14.90 4.99 37.74
CA VAL A 11 13.99 4.21 36.88
C VAL A 11 13.16 5.12 35.99
N TRP A 12 12.58 6.18 36.55
CA TRP A 12 11.82 7.14 35.73
C TRP A 12 12.70 7.90 34.74
N ALA A 13 13.90 8.31 35.11
CA ALA A 13 14.84 8.97 34.21
C ALA A 13 15.23 8.06 33.02
N LEU A 14 15.55 6.79 33.31
CA LEU A 14 15.87 5.81 32.27
C LEU A 14 14.66 5.53 31.37
N ALA A 15 13.46 5.40 31.93
CA ALA A 15 12.24 5.19 31.16
C ALA A 15 11.96 6.38 30.23
N THR A 16 12.08 7.61 30.74
CA THR A 16 11.91 8.82 29.94
C THR A 16 12.94 8.91 28.81
N LEU A 17 14.22 8.61 29.14
CA LEU A 17 15.28 8.56 28.14
C LEU A 17 14.97 7.51 27.05
N ALA A 18 14.58 6.30 27.43
CA ALA A 18 14.25 5.23 26.50
C ALA A 18 13.07 5.61 25.58
N VAL A 19 12.01 6.20 26.13
CA VAL A 19 10.88 6.70 25.36
C VAL A 19 11.33 7.81 24.41
N GLY A 20 12.14 8.76 24.87
CA GLY A 20 12.68 9.83 24.02
C GLY A 20 13.50 9.29 22.85
N VAL A 21 14.37 8.31 23.09
CA VAL A 21 15.15 7.65 22.05
C VAL A 21 14.25 6.92 21.06
N LEU A 22 13.26 6.16 21.54
CA LEU A 22 12.31 5.44 20.67
C LEU A 22 11.51 6.39 19.78
N VAL A 23 10.98 7.46 20.35
CA VAL A 23 10.22 8.49 19.60
C VAL A 23 11.14 9.18 18.58
N GLY A 24 12.36 9.53 18.99
CA GLY A 24 13.34 10.16 18.09
C GLY A 24 13.73 9.26 16.92
N VAL A 25 14.04 7.98 17.19
CA VAL A 25 14.38 7.01 16.15
C VAL A 25 13.18 6.75 15.23
N ALA A 26 11.98 6.56 15.79
CA ALA A 26 10.76 6.34 14.98
C ALA A 26 10.46 7.55 14.08
N GLY A 27 10.52 8.77 14.62
CA GLY A 27 10.29 10.00 13.85
C GLY A 27 11.35 10.22 12.78
N PHE A 28 12.61 9.99 13.09
CA PHE A 28 13.70 10.05 12.12
C PHE A 28 13.49 9.02 11.01
N THR A 29 13.24 7.76 11.36
CA THR A 29 13.03 6.69 10.38
C THR A 29 11.83 6.97 9.49
N PHE A 30 10.71 7.41 10.07
CA PHE A 30 9.52 7.79 9.32
C PHE A 30 9.81 8.91 8.31
N SER A 31 10.51 9.94 8.74
CA SER A 31 10.87 11.09 7.88
C SER A 31 11.88 10.69 6.80
N TYR A 32 12.95 9.98 7.18
CA TYR A 32 14.01 9.53 6.28
C TYR A 32 13.49 8.56 5.21
N ALA A 33 12.66 7.59 5.60
CA ALA A 33 12.03 6.63 4.69
C ALA A 33 10.84 7.23 3.93
N LYS A 34 10.56 8.53 4.10
CA LYS A 34 9.39 9.22 3.49
C LYS A 34 8.08 8.48 3.77
N GLY A 35 7.85 8.05 5.00
CA GLY A 35 6.64 7.33 5.40
C GLY A 35 5.34 8.06 5.07
N TYR A 36 5.39 9.40 4.96
CA TYR A 36 4.27 10.21 4.50
C TYR A 36 3.80 9.88 3.07
N SER A 37 4.62 9.18 2.26
CA SER A 37 4.24 8.72 0.91
C SER A 37 2.94 7.89 0.92
N TYR A 38 2.67 7.17 2.00
CA TYR A 38 1.41 6.44 2.15
C TYR A 38 0.19 7.34 2.40
N MET A 39 0.38 8.62 2.71
CA MET A 39 -0.72 9.57 2.96
C MET A 39 -1.19 10.27 1.69
N VAL A 40 -0.39 10.28 0.63
CA VAL A 40 -0.68 10.97 -0.63
C VAL A 40 -1.09 9.99 -1.74
N ASP A 41 -1.67 10.51 -2.82
CA ASP A 41 -2.08 9.72 -4.01
C ASP A 41 -1.13 9.95 -5.21
N ASP A 42 -0.08 10.73 -5.04
CA ASP A 42 0.90 10.98 -6.10
C ASP A 42 1.63 9.68 -6.49
N PRO A 43 1.60 9.26 -7.76
CA PRO A 43 2.34 8.10 -8.24
C PRO A 43 3.85 8.14 -7.94
N ASN A 44 4.46 9.35 -7.89
CA ASN A 44 5.86 9.52 -7.52
C ASN A 44 6.15 9.09 -6.07
N ALA A 45 5.15 9.10 -5.20
CA ALA A 45 5.31 8.60 -3.85
C ALA A 45 5.51 7.07 -3.81
N CYS A 46 4.92 6.34 -4.76
CA CYS A 46 5.08 4.88 -4.86
C CYS A 46 6.50 4.49 -5.31
N VAL A 47 7.09 5.24 -6.23
CA VAL A 47 8.45 4.98 -6.73
C VAL A 47 9.56 5.41 -5.76
N ASN A 48 9.20 6.00 -4.62
CA ASN A 48 10.13 6.21 -3.50
C ASN A 48 10.81 4.89 -3.06
N CYS A 49 10.11 3.76 -3.19
CA CYS A 49 10.70 2.44 -3.07
C CYS A 49 11.24 1.99 -4.43
N HIS A 50 12.57 1.78 -4.53
CA HIS A 50 13.22 1.42 -5.80
C HIS A 50 12.64 0.17 -6.47
N VAL A 51 12.09 -0.74 -5.70
CA VAL A 51 11.45 -1.97 -6.17
C VAL A 51 10.19 -1.72 -7.00
N MET A 52 9.60 -0.52 -6.91
CA MET A 52 8.42 -0.11 -7.67
C MET A 52 8.73 0.57 -9.01
N ARG A 53 10.00 0.71 -9.37
CA ARG A 53 10.41 1.44 -10.60
C ARG A 53 9.87 0.81 -11.86
N ASP A 54 9.92 -0.50 -11.97
CA ASP A 54 9.46 -1.20 -13.19
C ASP A 54 7.95 -1.05 -13.36
N GLN A 55 7.18 -1.17 -12.28
CA GLN A 55 5.73 -0.93 -12.28
C GLN A 55 5.40 0.51 -12.63
N PHE A 56 6.14 1.47 -12.09
CA PHE A 56 5.97 2.89 -12.39
C PHE A 56 6.27 3.20 -13.87
N ASN A 57 7.40 2.73 -14.38
CA ASN A 57 7.80 2.95 -15.77
C ASN A 57 6.80 2.33 -16.76
N SER A 58 6.32 1.11 -16.48
CA SER A 58 5.31 0.45 -17.29
C SER A 58 3.98 1.21 -17.28
N TRP A 59 3.56 1.70 -16.08
CA TRP A 59 2.36 2.52 -15.95
C TRP A 59 2.45 3.81 -16.76
N GLN A 60 3.57 4.50 -16.76
CA GLN A 60 3.74 5.77 -17.50
C GLN A 60 3.50 5.65 -19.01
N VAL A 61 3.75 4.49 -19.59
CA VAL A 61 3.53 4.22 -21.02
C VAL A 61 2.23 3.48 -21.32
N SER A 62 1.46 3.14 -20.28
CA SER A 62 0.20 2.41 -20.40
C SER A 62 -0.96 3.29 -20.83
N ALA A 63 -2.08 2.66 -21.21
CA ALA A 63 -3.34 3.36 -21.48
C ALA A 63 -3.92 4.03 -20.20
N HIS A 64 -3.48 3.61 -19.01
CA HIS A 64 -3.95 4.11 -17.72
C HIS A 64 -3.00 5.14 -17.07
N ARG A 65 -2.08 5.72 -17.84
CA ARG A 65 -1.14 6.76 -17.33
C ARG A 65 -1.80 8.03 -16.79
N SER A 66 -3.08 8.24 -17.10
CA SER A 66 -3.85 9.41 -16.64
C SER A 66 -4.54 9.21 -15.28
N VAL A 67 -4.53 8.00 -14.73
CA VAL A 67 -5.06 7.68 -13.40
C VAL A 67 -3.92 7.34 -12.45
N THR A 68 -4.14 7.55 -11.15
CA THR A 68 -3.10 7.29 -10.15
C THR A 68 -3.02 5.81 -9.79
N CYS A 69 -1.91 5.39 -9.17
CA CYS A 69 -1.78 4.03 -8.66
C CYS A 69 -2.90 3.69 -7.66
N ASN A 70 -3.28 4.65 -6.85
CA ASN A 70 -4.31 4.49 -5.83
C ASN A 70 -5.73 4.37 -6.41
N ASP A 71 -5.98 4.87 -7.62
CA ASP A 71 -7.29 4.69 -8.28
C ASP A 71 -7.60 3.22 -8.56
N CYS A 72 -6.56 2.38 -8.68
CA CYS A 72 -6.69 0.94 -8.87
C CYS A 72 -6.45 0.14 -7.58
N HIS A 73 -5.47 0.56 -6.75
CA HIS A 73 -4.92 -0.27 -5.67
C HIS A 73 -5.52 -0.04 -4.28
N VAL A 74 -6.38 0.96 -4.11
CA VAL A 74 -7.08 1.19 -2.84
C VAL A 74 -8.58 1.40 -3.05
N PRO A 75 -9.43 1.09 -2.05
CA PRO A 75 -10.85 1.44 -2.09
C PRO A 75 -11.05 2.96 -2.19
N HIS A 76 -12.17 3.38 -2.75
CA HIS A 76 -12.48 4.80 -2.91
C HIS A 76 -13.25 5.41 -1.72
N ASP A 77 -13.74 4.57 -0.81
CA ASP A 77 -14.27 5.07 0.46
C ASP A 77 -13.13 5.50 1.39
N LEU A 78 -13.39 6.50 2.21
CA LEU A 78 -12.37 7.13 3.05
C LEU A 78 -11.73 6.14 4.05
N VAL A 79 -12.55 5.31 4.69
CA VAL A 79 -12.08 4.37 5.71
C VAL A 79 -11.28 3.24 5.07
N GLY A 80 -11.85 2.59 4.06
CA GLY A 80 -11.19 1.50 3.33
C GLY A 80 -9.87 1.96 2.71
N LYS A 81 -9.84 3.16 2.12
CA LYS A 81 -8.62 3.76 1.57
C LYS A 81 -7.48 3.81 2.59
N TYR A 82 -7.72 4.41 3.76
CA TYR A 82 -6.64 4.57 4.73
C TYR A 82 -6.31 3.29 5.51
N VAL A 83 -7.28 2.41 5.72
CA VAL A 83 -7.01 1.08 6.28
C VAL A 83 -6.12 0.27 5.33
N THR A 84 -6.43 0.25 4.04
CA THR A 84 -5.62 -0.43 3.02
C THR A 84 -4.22 0.19 2.92
N LYS A 85 -4.10 1.52 2.93
CA LYS A 85 -2.80 2.20 2.94
C LYS A 85 -1.98 1.87 4.18
N ALA A 86 -2.59 1.80 5.34
CA ALA A 86 -1.91 1.42 6.58
C ALA A 86 -1.43 -0.05 6.54
N GLU A 87 -2.28 -0.97 6.08
CA GLU A 87 -1.90 -2.38 5.88
C GLU A 87 -0.74 -2.51 4.90
N HIS A 88 -0.81 -1.84 3.75
CA HIS A 88 0.27 -1.84 2.78
C HIS A 88 1.56 -1.25 3.36
N GLY A 89 1.48 -0.13 4.08
CA GLY A 89 2.64 0.52 4.70
C GLY A 89 3.36 -0.39 5.69
N VAL A 90 2.62 -0.98 6.63
CA VAL A 90 3.18 -1.90 7.64
C VAL A 90 3.76 -3.14 6.97
N ARG A 91 3.02 -3.75 6.04
CA ARG A 91 3.46 -4.96 5.37
C ARG A 91 4.68 -4.72 4.47
N HIS A 92 4.68 -3.65 3.66
CA HIS A 92 5.82 -3.34 2.81
C HIS A 92 7.07 -3.07 3.65
N SER A 93 6.93 -2.30 4.73
CA SER A 93 8.05 -2.06 5.65
C SER A 93 8.60 -3.37 6.21
N TRP A 94 7.73 -4.30 6.61
CA TRP A 94 8.15 -5.62 7.13
C TRP A 94 8.83 -6.47 6.06
N VAL A 95 8.14 -6.68 4.92
CA VAL A 95 8.60 -7.61 3.88
C VAL A 95 9.88 -7.13 3.19
N PHE A 96 10.00 -5.83 2.92
CA PHE A 96 11.17 -5.28 2.23
C PHE A 96 12.33 -4.92 3.17
N THR A 97 12.13 -4.95 4.48
CA THR A 97 13.21 -4.75 5.47
C THR A 97 13.76 -6.07 5.99
N LEU A 98 12.90 -7.03 6.26
CA LEU A 98 13.26 -8.31 6.90
C LEU A 98 13.15 -9.51 5.96
N GLY A 99 12.49 -9.36 4.81
CA GLY A 99 12.37 -10.38 3.77
C GLY A 99 13.25 -10.07 2.56
N ASP A 100 13.29 -11.01 1.64
CA ASP A 100 13.94 -10.87 0.33
C ASP A 100 12.96 -11.30 -0.78
N PRO A 101 11.95 -10.49 -1.10
CA PRO A 101 10.97 -10.83 -2.11
C PRO A 101 11.59 -10.74 -3.51
N GLN A 102 11.86 -11.88 -4.13
CA GLN A 102 12.38 -11.96 -5.50
C GLN A 102 11.34 -11.57 -6.54
N VAL A 103 10.06 -11.75 -6.24
CA VAL A 103 8.95 -11.43 -7.13
C VAL A 103 7.86 -10.71 -6.36
N ILE A 104 7.44 -9.56 -6.88
CA ILE A 104 6.31 -8.81 -6.35
C ILE A 104 5.03 -9.38 -6.95
N GLN A 105 4.15 -9.91 -6.11
CA GLN A 105 2.84 -10.42 -6.51
C GLN A 105 1.74 -9.75 -5.72
N ILE A 106 0.65 -9.43 -6.41
CA ILE A 106 -0.55 -8.91 -5.78
C ILE A 106 -1.23 -9.98 -4.93
N LYS A 107 -1.67 -9.62 -3.75
CA LYS A 107 -2.44 -10.52 -2.88
C LYS A 107 -3.88 -10.68 -3.39
N PRO A 108 -4.55 -11.81 -3.06
CA PRO A 108 -5.96 -12.01 -3.42
C PRO A 108 -6.87 -10.84 -3.01
N GLY A 109 -6.82 -10.39 -1.75
CA GLY A 109 -7.64 -9.26 -1.29
C GLY A 109 -7.34 -7.94 -2.00
N SER A 110 -6.07 -7.66 -2.34
CA SER A 110 -5.74 -6.48 -3.14
C SER A 110 -6.21 -6.63 -4.60
N LEU A 111 -6.25 -7.85 -5.12
CA LEU A 111 -6.78 -8.12 -6.46
C LEU A 111 -8.29 -7.89 -6.53
N GLU A 112 -9.03 -8.17 -5.46
CA GLU A 112 -10.47 -7.86 -5.35
C GLU A 112 -10.70 -6.36 -5.41
N ILE A 113 -9.92 -5.56 -4.68
CA ILE A 113 -9.98 -4.09 -4.75
C ILE A 113 -9.72 -3.60 -6.19
N VAL A 114 -8.71 -4.13 -6.87
CA VAL A 114 -8.42 -3.79 -8.27
C VAL A 114 -9.60 -4.14 -9.17
N GLN A 115 -10.21 -5.30 -8.98
CA GLN A 115 -11.39 -5.74 -9.74
C GLN A 115 -12.58 -4.79 -9.54
N GLU A 116 -12.89 -4.42 -8.33
CA GLU A 116 -13.96 -3.47 -8.00
C GLU A 116 -13.71 -2.11 -8.65
N ASN A 117 -12.48 -1.62 -8.63
CA ASN A 117 -12.09 -0.36 -9.26
C ASN A 117 -12.15 -0.41 -10.80
N CYS A 118 -11.83 -1.56 -11.42
CA CYS A 118 -12.05 -1.77 -12.85
C CYS A 118 -13.53 -1.60 -13.20
N ILE A 119 -14.40 -2.29 -12.47
CA ILE A 119 -15.86 -2.24 -12.68
C ILE A 119 -16.37 -0.82 -12.46
N ARG A 120 -15.97 -0.16 -11.38
CA ARG A 120 -16.38 1.21 -11.04
C ARG A 120 -16.09 2.21 -12.18
N CYS A 121 -14.89 2.16 -12.75
CA CYS A 121 -14.52 3.08 -13.82
C CYS A 121 -15.11 2.69 -15.19
N HIS A 122 -15.28 1.39 -15.43
CA HIS A 122 -15.74 0.84 -16.69
C HIS A 122 -17.19 0.33 -16.66
N GLU A 123 -17.98 0.70 -15.66
CA GLU A 123 -19.33 0.21 -15.41
C GLU A 123 -20.21 0.22 -16.67
N ALA A 124 -20.26 1.35 -17.39
CA ALA A 124 -21.06 1.48 -18.60
C ALA A 124 -20.69 0.49 -19.72
N LYS A 125 -19.46 -0.05 -19.70
CA LYS A 125 -18.99 -1.03 -20.68
C LYS A 125 -19.15 -2.47 -20.24
N VAL A 126 -18.99 -2.72 -18.93
CA VAL A 126 -18.97 -4.08 -18.38
C VAL A 126 -20.33 -4.54 -17.86
N SER A 127 -21.25 -3.62 -17.52
CA SER A 127 -22.59 -3.97 -17.01
C SER A 127 -23.34 -4.99 -17.87
N PRO A 128 -23.37 -4.91 -19.19
CA PRO A 128 -24.02 -5.91 -20.01
C PRO A 128 -23.37 -7.29 -19.93
N MET A 129 -22.05 -7.34 -19.67
CA MET A 129 -21.29 -8.58 -19.54
C MET A 129 -21.54 -9.26 -18.20
N LEU A 130 -21.68 -8.46 -17.12
CA LEU A 130 -21.92 -8.95 -15.76
C LEU A 130 -23.35 -9.51 -15.58
N GLN A 131 -24.28 -9.18 -16.49
CA GLN A 131 -25.66 -9.66 -16.47
C GLN A 131 -25.86 -10.96 -17.27
N LEU A 132 -24.82 -11.51 -17.87
CA LEU A 132 -24.93 -12.78 -18.60
C LEU A 132 -25.25 -13.92 -17.62
N PRO A 133 -26.13 -14.89 -18.01
CA PRO A 133 -26.45 -16.01 -17.14
C PRO A 133 -25.21 -16.78 -16.69
N SER A 134 -25.23 -17.20 -15.44
CA SER A 134 -24.16 -17.93 -14.77
C SER A 134 -23.65 -19.13 -15.58
N GLY A 135 -22.51 -19.03 -16.10
CA GLY A 135 -21.69 -19.95 -16.90
C GLY A 135 -20.33 -19.34 -17.14
N HIS A 136 -20.19 -18.08 -16.85
CA HIS A 136 -18.96 -17.30 -17.02
C HIS A 136 -18.34 -16.86 -15.67
N GLU A 137 -18.36 -17.72 -14.68
CA GLU A 137 -17.60 -17.51 -13.42
C GLU A 137 -16.12 -17.17 -13.66
N SER A 138 -15.65 -17.45 -14.88
CA SER A 138 -14.31 -17.08 -15.33
C SER A 138 -14.21 -15.63 -15.86
N LEU A 139 -15.33 -14.92 -16.11
CA LEU A 139 -15.33 -13.51 -16.53
C LEU A 139 -15.37 -12.54 -15.34
N ASP A 140 -15.39 -13.05 -14.14
CA ASP A 140 -15.41 -12.26 -12.91
C ASP A 140 -14.10 -11.48 -12.64
N ARG A 141 -13.03 -11.79 -13.37
CA ARG A 141 -11.73 -11.12 -13.21
C ARG A 141 -11.21 -10.51 -14.50
N CYS A 142 -11.34 -9.18 -14.59
CA CYS A 142 -10.86 -8.39 -15.73
C CYS A 142 -9.37 -8.65 -16.04
N THR A 143 -8.57 -8.80 -14.98
CA THR A 143 -7.12 -9.02 -15.11
C THR A 143 -6.73 -10.40 -15.68
N ARG A 144 -7.65 -11.34 -15.84
CA ARG A 144 -7.37 -12.62 -16.53
C ARG A 144 -7.13 -12.41 -18.02
N CYS A 145 -7.93 -11.57 -18.66
CA CYS A 145 -7.81 -11.26 -20.09
C CYS A 145 -7.02 -9.98 -20.35
N HIS A 146 -7.20 -8.95 -19.48
CA HIS A 146 -6.54 -7.67 -19.58
C HIS A 146 -5.24 -7.65 -18.75
N ARG A 147 -4.35 -8.59 -19.02
CA ARG A 147 -3.02 -8.63 -18.39
C ARG A 147 -2.18 -7.46 -18.90
N GLY A 148 -1.37 -6.89 -18.02
CA GLY A 148 -0.46 -5.81 -18.39
C GLY A 148 -1.15 -4.48 -18.73
N ILE A 149 -2.42 -4.28 -18.36
CA ILE A 149 -3.18 -3.09 -18.73
C ILE A 149 -2.56 -1.79 -18.16
N ALA A 150 -1.89 -1.88 -17.03
CA ALA A 150 -1.18 -0.77 -16.39
C ALA A 150 0.31 -1.09 -16.14
N HIS A 151 0.62 -2.36 -15.95
CA HIS A 151 2.00 -2.83 -15.73
C HIS A 151 2.33 -3.84 -16.83
N GLY A 152 3.25 -3.50 -17.74
CA GLY A 152 3.78 -4.41 -18.73
C GLY A 152 4.49 -5.60 -18.04
N PHE A 153 4.54 -6.75 -18.71
CA PHE A 153 5.32 -7.90 -18.30
C PHE A 153 6.76 -7.75 -18.77
#